data_e7703399fe357b27d17838b0a93f929e
#
_entry.id   e7703399fe357b27d17838b0a93f929e
#
_cell.length_a   1.000
_cell.length_b   1.000
_cell.length_c   1.000
_cell.angle_alpha   90.00
_cell.angle_beta   90.00
_cell.angle_gamma   90.00
#
_symmetry.space_group_name_H-M   'P 1'
#
loop_
_entity.id
_entity.type
_entity.pdbx_description
1 polymer ?
#
loop_
_entity_poly.entity_id
_entity_poly.type
_entity_poly.pdbx_seq_one_letter_code
_entity_poly.pdbx_strand_id
1 'polypeptide(L)'
;LKKKFISYEEIRINGIKLAYKIYKDGFIPDIIYVSLRGGAYLGNIISEFFKFIKIEKPLLYAAVVARSYDVYNDQKKIMIDGWTYDPKYLRTGDNVLFVDDIFDTGRTIMYLKEEVLNRGIDSQNIKIAVYDYKHRGDVKYEPDYYVNKYSNTEVNTWIHYRNHELLGLTENEHKLNFEKIDDELSDILKFLSKKI
;
A
#
# COMPACT_ATOMS: atom_id res chain seq x y z
N LEU A 1 -8.24 -3.95 21.06
CA LEU A 1 -8.45 -3.92 19.60
C LEU A 1 -8.06 -5.28 19.03
N LYS A 2 -8.90 -5.88 18.16
CA LYS A 2 -8.57 -7.14 17.49
C LYS A 2 -7.42 -6.87 16.50
N LYS A 3 -6.34 -7.65 16.58
CA LYS A 3 -5.21 -7.57 15.65
C LYS A 3 -5.26 -8.73 14.66
N LYS A 4 -4.87 -8.47 13.41
CA LYS A 4 -4.61 -9.47 12.39
C LYS A 4 -3.20 -9.29 11.88
N PHE A 5 -2.42 -10.34 11.88
CA PHE A 5 -1.03 -10.32 11.42
C PHE A 5 -0.94 -10.87 10.01
N ILE A 6 -0.26 -10.16 9.14
CA ILE A 6 -0.01 -10.55 7.75
C ILE A 6 1.48 -10.83 7.60
N SER A 7 1.83 -12.04 7.20
CA SER A 7 3.23 -12.45 7.04
C SER A 7 3.83 -11.98 5.71
N TYR A 8 5.17 -11.98 5.63
CA TYR A 8 5.89 -11.73 4.36
C TYR A 8 5.46 -12.67 3.25
N GLU A 9 5.36 -13.96 3.57
CA GLU A 9 5.01 -14.99 2.60
C GLU A 9 3.58 -14.82 2.08
N GLU A 10 2.63 -14.47 2.96
CA GLU A 10 1.27 -14.14 2.54
C GLU A 10 1.23 -12.98 1.56
N ILE A 11 1.97 -11.89 1.87
CA ILE A 11 2.00 -10.71 0.99
C ILE A 11 2.63 -11.08 -0.35
N ARG A 12 3.71 -11.86 -0.33
CA ARG A 12 4.41 -12.28 -1.55
C ARG A 12 3.52 -13.12 -2.45
N ILE A 13 2.90 -14.17 -1.93
CA ILE A 13 2.02 -15.07 -2.69
C ILE A 13 0.82 -14.30 -3.25
N ASN A 14 0.14 -13.56 -2.38
CA ASN A 14 -1.08 -12.86 -2.79
C ASN A 14 -0.79 -11.63 -3.66
N GLY A 15 0.37 -10.99 -3.47
CA GLY A 15 0.84 -9.92 -4.35
C GLY A 15 1.07 -10.37 -5.79
N ILE A 16 1.66 -11.56 -5.97
CA ILE A 16 1.80 -12.18 -7.31
C ILE A 16 0.42 -12.48 -7.92
N LYS A 17 -0.51 -13.03 -7.13
CA LYS A 17 -1.89 -13.29 -7.59
C LYS A 17 -2.61 -12.00 -7.97
N LEU A 18 -2.42 -10.94 -7.19
CA LEU A 18 -2.99 -9.61 -7.47
C LEU A 18 -2.42 -9.02 -8.76
N ALA A 19 -1.10 -9.09 -8.95
CA ALA A 19 -0.45 -8.66 -10.19
C ALA A 19 -0.96 -9.44 -11.41
N TYR A 20 -1.13 -10.75 -11.28
CA TYR A 20 -1.73 -11.58 -12.33
C TYR A 20 -3.19 -11.18 -12.62
N LYS A 21 -3.99 -10.87 -11.61
CA LYS A 21 -5.36 -10.37 -11.79
C LYS A 21 -5.37 -9.07 -12.58
N ILE A 22 -4.51 -8.10 -12.23
CA ILE A 22 -4.37 -6.82 -12.95
C ILE A 22 -4.02 -7.08 -14.42
N TYR A 23 -3.06 -7.97 -14.67
CA TYR A 23 -2.67 -8.37 -16.04
C TYR A 23 -3.81 -9.00 -16.81
N LYS A 24 -4.57 -9.94 -16.21
CA LYS A 24 -5.70 -10.62 -16.83
C LYS A 24 -6.86 -9.67 -17.17
N ASP A 25 -6.98 -8.60 -16.41
CA ASP A 25 -7.97 -7.53 -16.64
C ASP A 25 -7.56 -6.58 -17.79
N GLY A 26 -6.41 -6.84 -18.40
CA GLY A 26 -5.88 -6.07 -19.53
C GLY A 26 -5.19 -4.75 -19.13
N PHE A 27 -5.03 -4.48 -17.84
CA PHE A 27 -4.36 -3.26 -17.38
C PHE A 27 -2.85 -3.48 -17.29
N ILE A 28 -2.10 -2.84 -18.18
CA ILE A 28 -0.65 -2.84 -18.21
C ILE A 28 -0.15 -1.46 -17.78
N PRO A 29 0.45 -1.31 -16.59
CA PRO A 29 0.93 -0.03 -16.12
C PRO A 29 2.15 0.45 -16.91
N ASP A 30 2.18 1.73 -17.27
CA ASP A 30 3.38 2.44 -17.73
C ASP A 30 4.20 2.93 -16.52
N ILE A 31 3.51 3.27 -15.43
CA ILE A 31 4.12 3.63 -14.15
C ILE A 31 3.38 3.01 -12.96
N ILE A 32 4.15 2.57 -11.98
CA ILE A 32 3.66 2.17 -10.66
C ILE A 32 4.15 3.20 -9.65
N TYR A 33 3.22 3.87 -8.98
CA TYR A 33 3.51 4.70 -7.82
C TYR A 33 3.20 3.95 -6.53
N VAL A 34 4.21 3.75 -5.69
CA VAL A 34 4.03 3.18 -4.36
C VAL A 34 3.87 4.28 -3.32
N SER A 35 2.83 4.18 -2.51
CA SER A 35 2.66 5.04 -1.34
C SER A 35 3.61 4.57 -0.24
N LEU A 36 4.56 5.41 0.12
CA LEU A 36 5.51 5.08 1.18
C LEU A 36 4.92 5.41 2.55
N ARG A 37 5.11 4.52 3.47
CA ARG A 37 5.98 3.32 3.50
C ARG A 37 5.24 2.03 3.16
N GLY A 38 3.93 1.93 3.47
CA GLY A 38 3.18 0.69 3.46
C GLY A 38 3.16 -0.04 2.11
N GLY A 39 2.96 0.71 1.02
CA GLY A 39 2.86 0.15 -0.32
C GLY A 39 4.15 -0.42 -0.92
N ALA A 40 5.31 -0.16 -0.29
CA ALA A 40 6.62 -0.49 -0.90
C ALA A 40 6.79 -1.98 -1.19
N TYR A 41 6.45 -2.85 -0.23
CA TYR A 41 6.67 -4.29 -0.38
C TYR A 41 5.74 -4.90 -1.45
N LEU A 42 4.45 -4.54 -1.40
CA LEU A 42 3.47 -4.98 -2.40
C LEU A 42 3.83 -4.43 -3.80
N GLY A 43 4.23 -3.17 -3.87
CA GLY A 43 4.63 -2.54 -5.12
C GLY A 43 5.86 -3.19 -5.76
N ASN A 44 6.86 -3.59 -4.96
CA ASN A 44 8.00 -4.35 -5.45
C ASN A 44 7.55 -5.66 -6.11
N ILE A 45 6.67 -6.42 -5.44
CA ILE A 45 6.17 -7.70 -5.97
C ILE A 45 5.44 -7.50 -7.30
N ILE A 46 4.54 -6.51 -7.36
CA ILE A 46 3.78 -6.21 -8.57
C ILE A 46 4.72 -5.76 -9.70
N SER A 47 5.70 -4.90 -9.39
CA SER A 47 6.67 -4.42 -10.40
C SER A 47 7.52 -5.55 -10.96
N GLU A 48 8.00 -6.46 -10.11
CA GLU A 48 8.77 -7.62 -10.56
C GLU A 48 7.94 -8.58 -11.41
N PHE A 49 6.66 -8.77 -11.11
CA PHE A 49 5.75 -9.54 -11.95
C PHE A 49 5.69 -8.96 -13.36
N PHE A 50 5.45 -7.65 -13.50
CA PHE A 50 5.33 -7.01 -14.81
C PHE A 50 6.67 -6.98 -15.58
N LYS A 51 7.80 -6.86 -14.90
CA LYS A 51 9.12 -7.04 -15.53
C LYS A 51 9.32 -8.47 -16.04
N PHE A 52 8.89 -9.47 -15.26
CA PHE A 52 9.05 -10.88 -15.62
C PHE A 52 8.28 -11.25 -16.88
N ILE A 53 7.05 -10.74 -17.05
CA ILE A 53 6.25 -11.01 -18.26
C ILE A 53 6.75 -10.25 -19.50
N LYS A 54 7.84 -9.50 -19.38
CA LYS A 54 8.53 -8.81 -20.48
C LYS A 54 7.56 -7.95 -21.31
N ILE A 55 6.87 -7.05 -20.64
CA ILE A 55 6.07 -6.04 -21.33
C ILE A 55 6.99 -5.22 -22.24
N GLU A 56 6.56 -4.95 -23.46
CA GLU A 56 7.36 -4.25 -24.48
C GLU A 56 7.67 -2.80 -24.09
N LYS A 57 6.83 -2.18 -23.26
CA LYS A 57 7.03 -0.83 -22.78
C LYS A 57 7.90 -0.80 -21.52
N PRO A 58 8.76 0.22 -21.36
CA PRO A 58 9.47 0.42 -20.09
C PRO A 58 8.50 0.68 -18.96
N LEU A 59 8.57 -0.14 -17.90
CA LEU A 59 7.84 0.10 -16.67
C LEU A 59 8.62 1.05 -15.77
N LEU A 60 8.04 2.20 -15.45
CA LEU A 60 8.57 3.10 -14.44
C LEU A 60 8.06 2.65 -13.06
N TYR A 61 8.98 2.58 -12.09
CA TYR A 61 8.66 2.30 -10.70
C TYR A 61 9.07 3.51 -9.85
N ALA A 62 8.10 4.15 -9.24
CA ALA A 62 8.27 5.39 -8.50
C ALA A 62 7.60 5.33 -7.14
N ALA A 63 8.03 6.20 -6.26
CA ALA A 63 7.46 6.33 -4.92
C ALA A 63 6.88 7.73 -4.72
N VAL A 64 5.87 7.80 -3.85
CA VAL A 64 5.31 9.04 -3.34
C VAL A 64 5.24 8.99 -1.82
N VAL A 65 5.58 10.10 -1.17
CA VAL A 65 5.41 10.29 0.26
C VAL A 65 4.31 11.30 0.48
N ALA A 66 3.24 10.86 1.15
CA ALA A 66 2.13 11.72 1.53
C ALA A 66 1.81 11.53 3.01
N ARG A 67 1.55 12.64 3.70
CA ARG A 67 1.22 12.66 5.13
C ARG A 67 -0.12 13.31 5.37
N SER A 68 -0.87 12.76 6.33
CA SER A 68 -2.06 13.41 6.87
C SER A 68 -1.68 14.27 8.06
N TYR A 69 -2.07 15.55 8.04
CA TYR A 69 -1.90 16.48 9.17
C TYR A 69 -3.21 16.68 9.88
N ASP A 70 -3.14 16.73 11.20
CA ASP A 70 -4.22 17.28 12.01
C ASP A 70 -4.11 18.82 11.99
N VAL A 71 -5.02 19.47 11.29
CA VAL A 71 -5.16 20.94 11.33
C VAL A 71 -6.16 21.28 12.44
N TYR A 72 -5.98 22.41 13.13
CA TYR A 72 -6.95 22.97 14.08
C TYR A 72 -8.36 22.89 13.46
N ASN A 73 -9.31 22.30 14.17
CA ASN A 73 -10.71 22.04 13.79
C ASN A 73 -11.00 20.71 13.06
N ASP A 74 -10.36 19.60 13.45
CA ASP A 74 -10.66 18.23 12.96
C ASP A 74 -10.55 18.00 11.44
N GLN A 75 -10.00 18.94 10.69
CA GLN A 75 -9.76 18.75 9.26
C GLN A 75 -8.36 18.18 9.03
N LYS A 76 -8.30 16.90 8.71
CA LYS A 76 -7.06 16.26 8.26
C LYS A 76 -6.71 16.76 6.86
N LYS A 77 -5.63 17.51 6.74
CA LYS A 77 -5.09 17.93 5.44
C LYS A 77 -4.02 16.93 4.99
N ILE A 78 -4.06 16.58 3.71
CA ILE A 78 -3.02 15.74 3.11
C ILE A 78 -1.96 16.65 2.51
N MET A 79 -0.71 16.34 2.77
CA MET A 79 0.44 16.99 2.17
C MET A 79 1.32 15.94 1.48
N ILE A 80 1.71 16.24 0.25
CA ILE A 80 2.68 15.46 -0.49
C ILE A 80 4.07 16.01 -0.18
N ASP A 81 4.92 15.19 0.42
CA ASP A 81 6.30 15.56 0.70
C ASP A 81 7.21 15.40 -0.52
N GLY A 82 6.82 14.55 -1.45
CA GLY A 82 7.55 14.40 -2.71
C GLY A 82 7.17 13.19 -3.53
N TRP A 83 7.51 13.28 -4.80
CA TRP A 83 7.44 12.22 -5.80
C TRP A 83 8.85 11.89 -6.28
N THR A 84 9.21 10.63 -6.40
CA THR A 84 10.50 10.25 -7.02
C THR A 84 10.47 10.37 -8.54
N TYR A 85 9.28 10.35 -9.13
CA TYR A 85 9.00 10.73 -10.51
C TYR A 85 7.80 11.66 -10.50
N ASP A 86 8.01 12.94 -10.83
CA ASP A 86 6.95 13.96 -10.76
C ASP A 86 5.87 13.67 -11.81
N PRO A 87 4.59 13.65 -11.43
CA PRO A 87 3.47 13.42 -12.35
C PRO A 87 3.40 14.39 -13.54
N LYS A 88 4.06 15.55 -13.48
CA LYS A 88 4.15 16.49 -14.62
C LYS A 88 4.86 15.90 -15.84
N TYR A 89 5.62 14.83 -15.68
CA TYR A 89 6.30 14.13 -16.79
C TYR A 89 5.49 12.98 -17.37
N LEU A 90 4.30 12.70 -16.82
CA LEU A 90 3.38 11.72 -17.38
C LEU A 90 2.86 12.19 -18.74
N ARG A 91 2.63 11.25 -19.63
CA ARG A 91 2.07 11.49 -20.94
C ARG A 91 0.58 11.20 -20.94
N THR A 92 -0.18 11.93 -21.75
CA THR A 92 -1.58 11.60 -22.01
C THR A 92 -1.64 10.15 -22.52
N GLY A 93 -2.44 9.29 -21.87
CA GLY A 93 -2.56 7.88 -22.19
C GLY A 93 -1.65 6.94 -21.42
N ASP A 94 -0.74 7.45 -20.57
CA ASP A 94 0.01 6.58 -19.65
C ASP A 94 -0.94 5.92 -18.65
N ASN A 95 -0.77 4.62 -18.45
CA ASN A 95 -1.49 3.85 -17.44
C ASN A 95 -0.76 3.95 -16.09
N VAL A 96 -1.43 4.51 -15.10
CA VAL A 96 -0.91 4.76 -13.76
C VAL A 96 -1.51 3.77 -12.78
N LEU A 97 -0.67 3.01 -12.10
CA LEU A 97 -1.07 2.12 -11.01
C LEU A 97 -0.56 2.68 -9.67
N PHE A 98 -1.48 3.09 -8.81
CA PHE A 98 -1.16 3.37 -7.42
C PHE A 98 -1.19 2.09 -6.59
N VAL A 99 -0.18 1.90 -5.74
CA VAL A 99 -0.08 0.73 -4.85
C VAL A 99 0.11 1.17 -3.40
N ASP A 100 -0.72 0.64 -2.52
CA ASP A 100 -0.60 0.81 -1.07
C ASP A 100 -0.86 -0.51 -0.34
N ASP A 101 -0.53 -0.60 0.95
CA ASP A 101 -0.83 -1.77 1.77
C ASP A 101 -2.33 -1.81 2.14
N ILE A 102 -2.92 -0.67 2.47
CA ILE A 102 -4.29 -0.61 2.96
C ILE A 102 -5.08 0.58 2.39
N PHE A 103 -6.30 0.31 1.96
CA PHE A 103 -7.30 1.32 1.70
C PHE A 103 -8.29 1.33 2.87
N ASP A 104 -8.06 2.21 3.86
CA ASP A 104 -8.93 2.38 5.02
C ASP A 104 -10.00 3.45 4.75
N THR A 105 -9.63 4.73 4.81
CA THR A 105 -10.51 5.85 4.42
C THR A 105 -10.31 6.25 2.96
N GLY A 106 -9.28 5.78 2.32
CA GLY A 106 -8.90 6.11 0.95
C GLY A 106 -8.45 7.55 0.72
N ARG A 107 -8.47 8.41 1.75
CA ARG A 107 -8.21 9.86 1.59
C ARG A 107 -6.87 10.15 0.90
N THR A 108 -5.80 9.52 1.38
CA THR A 108 -4.45 9.76 0.85
C THR A 108 -4.36 9.36 -0.62
N ILE A 109 -4.73 8.12 -0.93
CA ILE A 109 -4.57 7.60 -2.29
C ILE A 109 -5.52 8.27 -3.29
N MET A 110 -6.70 8.68 -2.84
CA MET A 110 -7.62 9.47 -3.67
C MET A 110 -7.10 10.87 -3.95
N TYR A 111 -6.45 11.51 -2.97
CA TYR A 111 -5.78 12.80 -3.17
C TYR A 111 -4.64 12.67 -4.20
N LEU A 112 -3.84 11.60 -4.11
CA LEU A 112 -2.79 11.32 -5.10
C LEU A 112 -3.36 11.08 -6.50
N LYS A 113 -4.50 10.39 -6.59
CA LYS A 113 -5.23 10.18 -7.86
C LYS A 113 -5.69 11.51 -8.45
N GLU A 114 -6.24 12.42 -7.63
CA GLU A 114 -6.67 13.75 -8.08
C GLU A 114 -5.49 14.58 -8.60
N GLU A 115 -4.32 14.50 -7.97
CA GLU A 115 -3.11 15.19 -8.45
C GLU A 115 -2.70 14.72 -9.86
N VAL A 116 -2.83 13.43 -10.14
CA VAL A 116 -2.53 12.87 -11.46
C VAL A 116 -3.62 13.21 -12.49
N LEU A 117 -4.90 13.19 -12.09
CA LEU A 117 -6.00 13.65 -12.93
C LEU A 117 -5.84 15.11 -13.37
N ASN A 118 -5.41 15.98 -12.45
CA ASN A 118 -5.16 17.39 -12.70
C ASN A 118 -3.99 17.63 -13.68
N ARG A 119 -3.19 16.59 -13.98
CA ARG A 119 -2.14 16.62 -15.02
C ARG A 119 -2.63 16.16 -16.39
N GLY A 120 -3.92 15.84 -16.53
CA GLY A 120 -4.54 15.47 -17.80
C GLY A 120 -4.49 13.99 -18.11
N ILE A 121 -4.22 13.12 -17.13
CA ILE A 121 -4.37 11.68 -17.27
C ILE A 121 -5.84 11.30 -17.13
N ASP A 122 -6.37 10.52 -18.05
CA ASP A 122 -7.76 10.07 -18.00
C ASP A 122 -8.02 9.15 -16.81
N SER A 123 -9.19 9.30 -16.18
CA SER A 123 -9.57 8.51 -14.99
C SER A 123 -9.55 7.01 -15.24
N GLN A 124 -9.87 6.55 -16.45
CA GLN A 124 -9.84 5.13 -16.84
C GLN A 124 -8.41 4.56 -16.85
N ASN A 125 -7.40 5.41 -17.04
CA ASN A 125 -5.99 5.06 -17.08
C ASN A 125 -5.34 5.08 -15.68
N ILE A 126 -6.10 5.42 -14.63
CA ILE A 126 -5.58 5.44 -13.26
C ILE A 126 -6.28 4.36 -12.45
N LYS A 127 -5.51 3.39 -11.96
CA LYS A 127 -6.00 2.29 -11.13
C LYS A 127 -5.32 2.28 -9.77
N ILE A 128 -6.02 1.74 -8.78
CA ILE A 128 -5.57 1.61 -7.40
C ILE A 128 -5.57 0.13 -7.03
N ALA A 129 -4.42 -0.37 -6.57
CA ALA A 129 -4.25 -1.71 -6.05
C ALA A 129 -3.79 -1.67 -4.59
N VAL A 130 -4.46 -2.43 -3.72
CA VAL A 130 -4.10 -2.51 -2.30
C VAL A 130 -4.10 -3.96 -1.83
N TYR A 131 -3.39 -4.23 -0.74
CA TYR A 131 -3.47 -5.54 -0.12
C TYR A 131 -4.79 -5.69 0.64
N ASP A 132 -5.12 -4.74 1.50
CA ASP A 132 -6.32 -4.76 2.32
C ASP A 132 -7.25 -3.57 2.02
N TYR A 133 -8.52 -3.88 1.80
CA TYR A 133 -9.57 -2.90 1.61
C TYR A 133 -10.57 -2.94 2.77
N LYS A 134 -10.65 -1.87 3.55
CA LYS A 134 -11.67 -1.66 4.56
C LYS A 134 -12.87 -0.93 3.97
N HIS A 135 -13.90 -1.71 3.61
CA HIS A 135 -15.14 -1.15 3.05
C HIS A 135 -15.96 -0.46 4.15
N ARG A 136 -15.79 0.86 4.27
CA ARG A 136 -16.57 1.71 5.14
C ARG A 136 -17.75 2.28 4.34
N GLY A 137 -18.96 2.14 4.85
CA GLY A 137 -20.18 2.53 4.13
C GLY A 137 -20.32 4.02 3.83
N ASP A 138 -19.51 4.86 4.49
CA ASP A 138 -19.44 6.31 4.31
C ASP A 138 -18.37 6.76 3.27
N VAL A 139 -17.55 5.84 2.78
CA VAL A 139 -16.52 6.11 1.77
C VAL A 139 -17.07 5.83 0.37
N LYS A 140 -17.09 6.85 -0.49
CA LYS A 140 -17.66 6.79 -1.85
C LYS A 140 -16.78 6.07 -2.86
N TYR A 141 -15.51 5.87 -2.54
CA TYR A 141 -14.51 5.32 -3.47
C TYR A 141 -14.08 3.94 -3.03
N GLU A 142 -13.78 3.09 -4.01
CA GLU A 142 -13.24 1.75 -3.80
C GLU A 142 -11.92 1.61 -4.58
N PRO A 143 -10.97 0.80 -4.11
CA PRO A 143 -9.81 0.43 -4.91
C PRO A 143 -10.24 -0.48 -6.06
N ASP A 144 -9.56 -0.37 -7.21
CA ASP A 144 -9.85 -1.21 -8.38
C ASP A 144 -9.46 -2.68 -8.15
N TYR A 145 -8.36 -2.88 -7.39
CA TYR A 145 -7.81 -4.20 -7.10
C TYR A 145 -7.45 -4.33 -5.62
N TYR A 146 -7.79 -5.46 -5.03
CA TYR A 146 -7.44 -5.77 -3.63
C TYR A 146 -7.34 -7.28 -3.42
N VAL A 147 -6.58 -7.67 -2.38
CA VAL A 147 -6.47 -9.06 -1.93
C VAL A 147 -7.61 -9.39 -0.97
N ASN A 148 -7.74 -8.63 0.09
CA ASN A 148 -8.77 -8.83 1.11
C ASN A 148 -9.74 -7.65 1.16
N LYS A 149 -11.02 -7.96 1.47
CA LYS A 149 -12.05 -6.95 1.75
C LYS A 149 -12.60 -7.18 3.15
N TYR A 150 -12.61 -6.14 3.97
CA TYR A 150 -13.19 -6.13 5.32
C TYR A 150 -14.43 -5.25 5.32
N SER A 151 -15.48 -5.69 5.96
CA SER A 151 -16.75 -4.97 6.06
C SER A 151 -17.34 -5.06 7.48
N ASN A 152 -18.32 -4.22 7.78
CA ASN A 152 -19.03 -4.21 9.06
C ASN A 152 -18.06 -4.10 10.27
N THR A 153 -18.16 -5.03 11.22
CA THR A 153 -17.33 -5.03 12.45
C THR A 153 -15.86 -5.30 12.19
N GLU A 154 -15.51 -5.91 11.05
CA GLU A 154 -14.11 -6.24 10.71
C GLU A 154 -13.29 -5.01 10.32
N VAL A 155 -13.91 -3.89 9.90
CA VAL A 155 -13.20 -2.65 9.56
C VAL A 155 -12.41 -2.07 10.74
N ASN A 156 -12.78 -2.42 11.97
CA ASN A 156 -12.08 -1.98 13.18
C ASN A 156 -10.91 -2.89 13.57
N THR A 157 -10.64 -3.96 12.83
CA THR A 157 -9.47 -4.81 13.06
C THR A 157 -8.21 -4.04 12.73
N TRP A 158 -7.23 -4.01 13.64
CA TRP A 158 -5.91 -3.50 13.35
C TRP A 158 -5.14 -4.54 12.54
N ILE A 159 -4.79 -4.18 11.30
CA ILE A 159 -4.00 -5.06 10.43
C ILE A 159 -2.54 -4.71 10.64
N HIS A 160 -1.77 -5.71 11.02
CA HIS A 160 -0.37 -5.58 11.32
C HIS A 160 0.47 -6.29 10.26
N TYR A 161 1.20 -5.51 9.48
CA TYR A 161 2.07 -6.02 8.43
C TYR A 161 3.46 -6.31 8.99
N ARG A 162 3.79 -7.60 9.11
CA ARG A 162 5.06 -8.07 9.71
C ARG A 162 6.30 -7.58 8.97
N ASN A 163 6.16 -7.11 7.75
CA ASN A 163 7.26 -6.65 6.93
C ASN A 163 7.83 -5.27 7.33
N HIS A 164 7.09 -4.43 8.06
CA HIS A 164 7.58 -3.10 8.40
C HIS A 164 7.09 -2.53 9.73
N GLU A 165 6.15 -3.19 10.39
CA GLU A 165 5.59 -2.67 11.63
C GLU A 165 6.19 -3.33 12.86
N LEU A 166 6.75 -2.53 13.76
CA LEU A 166 7.30 -2.96 15.05
C LEU A 166 6.56 -2.32 16.24
N LEU A 167 5.92 -1.16 16.01
CA LEU A 167 5.23 -0.42 17.08
C LEU A 167 3.93 -1.09 17.50
N GLY A 168 3.59 -0.96 18.78
CA GLY A 168 2.32 -1.45 19.33
C GLY A 168 2.26 -2.96 19.52
N LEU A 169 3.40 -3.66 19.52
CA LEU A 169 3.51 -5.09 19.77
C LEU A 169 4.02 -5.39 21.18
N THR A 170 3.39 -6.36 21.84
CA THR A 170 3.93 -6.98 23.02
C THR A 170 5.15 -7.84 22.70
N GLU A 171 5.96 -8.20 23.71
CA GLU A 171 7.13 -9.08 23.51
C GLU A 171 6.74 -10.42 22.84
N ASN A 172 5.62 -11.01 23.25
CA ASN A 172 5.14 -12.25 22.64
C ASN A 172 4.71 -12.06 21.19
N GLU A 173 4.04 -10.95 20.85
CA GLU A 173 3.66 -10.64 19.48
C GLU A 173 4.89 -10.39 18.60
N HIS A 174 5.94 -9.75 19.14
CA HIS A 174 7.22 -9.61 18.44
C HIS A 174 7.83 -10.98 18.12
N LYS A 175 7.90 -11.88 19.11
CA LYS A 175 8.46 -13.23 18.92
C LYS A 175 7.74 -14.02 17.84
N LEU A 176 6.42 -13.86 17.72
CA LEU A 176 5.61 -14.50 16.68
C LEU A 176 5.93 -14.02 15.25
N ASN A 177 6.62 -12.90 15.11
CA ASN A 177 6.98 -12.34 13.81
C ASN A 177 8.21 -12.99 13.18
N PHE A 178 8.97 -13.75 13.93
CA PHE A 178 10.24 -14.32 13.49
C PHE A 178 10.23 -15.85 13.62
N GLU A 179 10.73 -16.54 12.62
CA GLU A 179 10.87 -18.01 12.64
C GLU A 179 12.03 -18.45 13.52
N LYS A 180 13.08 -17.62 13.58
CA LYS A 180 14.27 -17.87 14.40
C LYS A 180 14.62 -16.62 15.17
N ILE A 181 14.88 -16.79 16.46
CA ILE A 181 15.26 -15.73 17.37
C ILE A 181 16.53 -16.19 18.09
N ASP A 182 17.63 -15.52 17.84
CA ASP A 182 18.86 -15.66 18.62
C ASP A 182 18.83 -14.77 19.87
N ASP A 183 19.85 -14.86 20.71
CA ASP A 183 19.93 -14.13 21.97
C ASP A 183 19.95 -12.61 21.75
N GLU A 184 20.68 -12.15 20.73
CA GLU A 184 20.77 -10.72 20.39
C GLU A 184 19.40 -10.16 19.97
N LEU A 185 18.72 -10.82 19.04
CA LEU A 185 17.38 -10.42 18.61
C LEU A 185 16.40 -10.48 19.78
N SER A 186 16.47 -11.49 20.63
CA SER A 186 15.63 -11.60 21.83
C SER A 186 15.74 -10.37 22.73
N ASP A 187 16.98 -9.91 22.98
CA ASP A 187 17.21 -8.74 23.81
C ASP A 187 16.73 -7.43 23.14
N ILE A 188 16.91 -7.31 21.83
CA ILE A 188 16.36 -6.20 21.05
C ILE A 188 14.82 -6.17 21.15
N LEU A 189 14.14 -7.30 21.00
CA LEU A 189 12.68 -7.38 21.08
C LEU A 189 12.15 -7.01 22.48
N LYS A 190 12.85 -7.42 23.53
CA LYS A 190 12.55 -6.98 24.91
C LYS A 190 12.72 -5.47 25.08
N PHE A 191 13.76 -4.88 24.49
CA PHE A 191 13.98 -3.44 24.51
C PHE A 191 12.86 -2.70 23.79
N LEU A 192 12.46 -3.13 22.59
CA LEU A 192 11.38 -2.52 21.83
C LEU A 192 10.05 -2.58 22.57
N SER A 193 9.75 -3.71 23.22
CA SER A 193 8.49 -3.91 23.96
C SER A 193 8.36 -3.00 25.19
N LYS A 194 9.45 -2.47 25.72
CA LYS A 194 9.46 -1.50 26.86
C LYS A 194 9.20 -0.06 26.42
N LYS A 195 9.12 0.20 25.12
CA LYS A 195 8.92 1.54 24.55
C LYS A 195 7.46 1.84 24.18
N ILE A 196 6.55 0.97 24.61
CA ILE A 196 5.10 1.11 24.42
C ILE A 196 4.51 2.02 25.49
#